data_8eb3e3bb94cda5cbff3449dbc357aaa3
#
_entry.id   8eb3e3bb94cda5cbff3449dbc357aaa3
#
_cell.length_a   1.000
_cell.length_b   1.000
_cell.length_c   1.000
_cell.angle_alpha   90.00
_cell.angle_beta   90.00
_cell.angle_gamma   90.00
#
_symmetry.space_group_name_H-M   'P 1'
#
loop_
_entity.id
_entity.type
_entity.pdbx_description
1 polymer ?
#
loop_
_entity_poly.entity_id
_entity_poly.type
_entity_poly.pdbx_seq_one_letter_code
_entity_poly.pdbx_strand_id
1 'polypeptide(L)'
;VLGWVYEYYNRPVVEALDAKNSLEPEDVGPANQFYTPHWVVRMLADNSLGQLYPDATDQTDAIPKPESLSPEERKDRLVTPAEAPSVPELCTYLIPDEETGDAPEFDHPEELSVIDPACGSGHFLLYAFDILERIWWEETNLDRAEIPAKVLEHNLYGVDIDLRSSQLSAFNLYPKARTLAEHEDG
;
A
#
# COMPACT_ATOMS: atom_id res chain seq x y z
N VAL A 1 -1.32 -4.76 -12.35
CA VAL A 1 -1.64 -4.92 -13.77
C VAL A 1 -3.10 -4.56 -14.04
N LEU A 2 -4.08 -5.09 -13.28
CA LEU A 2 -5.51 -4.84 -13.54
C LEU A 2 -5.92 -3.37 -13.36
N GLY A 3 -5.35 -2.64 -12.40
CA GLY A 3 -5.61 -1.20 -12.23
C GLY A 3 -5.24 -0.39 -13.47
N TRP A 4 -4.12 -0.71 -14.12
CA TRP A 4 -3.68 -0.07 -15.37
C TRP A 4 -4.60 -0.39 -16.54
N VAL A 5 -5.13 -1.62 -16.62
CA VAL A 5 -6.11 -1.99 -17.63
C VAL A 5 -7.41 -1.20 -17.43
N TYR A 6 -7.85 -1.02 -16.19
CA TYR A 6 -9.03 -0.25 -15.85
C TYR A 6 -8.85 1.24 -16.18
N GLU A 7 -7.71 1.83 -15.86
CA GLU A 7 -7.33 3.19 -16.24
C GLU A 7 -7.40 3.38 -17.75
N TYR A 8 -6.73 2.52 -18.49
CA TYR A 8 -6.71 2.59 -19.95
C TYR A 8 -8.11 2.47 -20.56
N TYR A 9 -8.95 1.60 -20.00
CA TYR A 9 -10.31 1.39 -20.43
C TYR A 9 -11.21 2.61 -20.19
N ASN A 10 -10.99 3.35 -19.09
CA ASN A 10 -11.78 4.53 -18.75
C ASN A 10 -11.29 5.82 -19.42
N ARG A 11 -10.11 5.83 -20.01
CA ARG A 11 -9.51 7.01 -20.62
C ARG A 11 -10.42 7.71 -21.66
N PRO A 12 -11.12 7.01 -22.58
CA PRO A 12 -12.02 7.66 -23.53
C PRO A 12 -13.22 8.35 -22.83
N VAL A 13 -13.67 7.82 -21.70
CA VAL A 13 -14.74 8.42 -20.90
C VAL A 13 -14.25 9.70 -20.25
N VAL A 14 -13.07 9.70 -19.64
CA VAL A 14 -12.44 10.88 -19.04
C VAL A 14 -12.22 11.97 -20.09
N GLU A 15 -11.66 11.65 -21.24
CA GLU A 15 -11.46 12.60 -22.37
C GLU A 15 -12.79 13.22 -22.85
N ALA A 16 -13.87 12.44 -22.90
CA ALA A 16 -15.20 12.94 -23.26
C ALA A 16 -15.79 13.85 -22.18
N LEU A 17 -15.49 13.60 -20.90
CA LEU A 17 -15.93 14.43 -19.77
C LEU A 17 -15.14 15.75 -19.71
N ASP A 18 -13.85 15.72 -19.96
CA ASP A 18 -13.00 16.93 -20.03
C ASP A 18 -13.47 17.91 -21.12
N ALA A 19 -14.14 17.41 -22.15
CA ALA A 19 -14.71 18.22 -23.23
C ALA A 19 -16.06 18.87 -22.85
N LYS A 20 -16.67 18.51 -21.71
CA LYS A 20 -17.93 19.10 -21.24
C LYS A 20 -17.70 20.46 -20.59
N ASN A 21 -18.62 21.40 -20.82
CA ASN A 21 -18.60 22.71 -20.16
C ASN A 21 -19.10 22.69 -18.70
N SER A 22 -19.83 21.64 -18.31
CA SER A 22 -20.26 21.37 -16.93
C SER A 22 -20.42 19.88 -16.72
N LEU A 23 -20.06 19.40 -15.53
CA LEU A 23 -20.22 18.02 -15.13
C LEU A 23 -21.55 17.85 -14.37
N GLU A 24 -22.24 16.76 -14.64
CA GLU A 24 -23.38 16.30 -13.84
C GLU A 24 -22.87 15.51 -12.61
N PRO A 25 -23.68 15.31 -11.56
CA PRO A 25 -23.24 14.57 -10.36
C PRO A 25 -22.69 13.17 -10.66
N GLU A 26 -23.22 12.47 -11.65
CA GLU A 26 -22.76 11.14 -12.09
C GLU A 26 -21.45 11.18 -12.87
N ASP A 27 -21.05 12.32 -13.41
CA ASP A 27 -19.78 12.51 -14.10
C ASP A 27 -18.60 12.70 -13.14
N VAL A 28 -18.86 13.09 -11.88
CA VAL A 28 -17.83 13.46 -10.90
C VAL A 28 -16.90 12.30 -10.59
N GLY A 29 -17.45 11.11 -10.40
CA GLY A 29 -16.64 9.90 -10.15
C GLY A 29 -15.65 9.62 -11.29
N PRO A 30 -16.13 9.38 -12.52
CA PRO A 30 -15.24 9.12 -13.66
C PRO A 30 -14.27 10.25 -13.99
N ALA A 31 -14.69 11.52 -13.88
CA ALA A 31 -13.84 12.67 -14.20
C ALA A 31 -12.68 12.88 -13.21
N ASN A 32 -12.80 12.36 -12.00
CA ASN A 32 -11.78 12.50 -10.96
C ASN A 32 -11.00 11.20 -10.69
N GLN A 33 -11.01 10.26 -11.62
CA GLN A 33 -10.19 9.04 -11.52
C GLN A 33 -8.74 9.33 -11.88
N PHE A 34 -7.93 9.64 -10.87
CA PHE A 34 -6.48 9.79 -11.03
C PHE A 34 -5.77 8.55 -10.50
N TYR A 35 -4.85 8.04 -11.29
CA TYR A 35 -4.03 6.89 -10.89
C TYR A 35 -2.66 7.38 -10.42
N THR A 36 -2.42 7.21 -9.15
CA THR A 36 -1.17 7.61 -8.54
C THR A 36 -0.04 6.70 -9.05
N PRO A 37 1.07 7.27 -9.58
CA PRO A 37 2.22 6.49 -9.99
C PRO A 37 2.77 5.63 -8.86
N HIS A 38 3.21 4.42 -9.17
CA HIS A 38 3.63 3.44 -8.17
C HIS A 38 4.73 3.95 -7.22
N TRP A 39 5.69 4.73 -7.73
CA TRP A 39 6.75 5.31 -6.90
C TRP A 39 6.21 6.33 -5.88
N VAL A 40 5.16 7.08 -6.23
CA VAL A 40 4.49 8.01 -5.30
C VAL A 40 3.76 7.23 -4.21
N VAL A 41 3.05 6.16 -4.58
CA VAL A 41 2.39 5.28 -3.61
C VAL A 41 3.41 4.77 -2.60
N ARG A 42 4.54 4.25 -3.06
CA ARG A 42 5.61 3.77 -2.20
C ARG A 42 6.19 4.87 -1.33
N MET A 43 6.56 6.01 -1.92
CA MET A 43 7.12 7.14 -1.18
C MET A 43 6.19 7.59 -0.04
N LEU A 44 4.89 7.68 -0.29
CA LEU A 44 3.93 8.12 0.71
C LEU A 44 3.70 7.05 1.78
N ALA A 45 3.53 5.80 1.39
CA ALA A 45 3.28 4.71 2.35
C ALA A 45 4.54 4.37 3.17
N ASP A 46 5.72 4.43 2.58
CA ASP A 46 6.98 4.21 3.30
C ASP A 46 7.19 5.28 4.38
N ASN A 47 6.90 6.57 4.06
CA ASN A 47 7.07 7.69 5.00
C ASN A 47 5.82 7.98 5.86
N SER A 48 4.88 7.07 5.91
CA SER A 48 3.75 7.08 6.83
C SER A 48 3.69 5.77 7.63
N LEU A 49 3.05 4.76 7.08
CA LEU A 49 2.96 3.44 7.72
C LEU A 49 4.34 2.79 7.95
N GLY A 50 5.23 2.87 6.95
CA GLY A 50 6.59 2.33 7.03
C GLY A 50 7.47 3.05 8.06
N GLN A 51 7.29 4.35 8.25
CA GLN A 51 8.00 5.14 9.27
C GLN A 51 7.47 4.87 10.67
N LEU A 52 6.14 4.73 10.81
CA LEU A 52 5.49 4.50 12.09
C LEU A 52 6.03 3.25 12.81
N TYR A 53 6.33 2.18 12.10
CA TYR A 53 6.77 0.93 12.70
C TYR A 53 8.17 1.02 13.33
N PRO A 54 9.24 1.47 12.63
CA PRO A 54 10.55 1.68 13.25
C PRO A 54 10.53 2.64 14.43
N ASP A 55 9.72 3.70 14.34
CA ASP A 55 9.59 4.69 15.42
C ASP A 55 8.95 4.07 16.68
N ALA A 56 7.92 3.23 16.49
CA ALA A 56 7.24 2.55 17.58
C ALA A 56 8.06 1.40 18.20
N THR A 57 8.95 0.77 17.43
CA THR A 57 9.75 -0.40 17.86
C THR A 57 11.21 -0.08 18.18
N ASP A 58 11.60 1.20 18.14
CA ASP A 58 12.99 1.67 18.36
C ASP A 58 14.00 1.08 17.34
N GLN A 59 13.52 0.80 16.12
CA GLN A 59 14.32 0.25 15.02
C GLN A 59 14.85 1.32 14.05
N THR A 60 14.89 2.57 14.45
CA THR A 60 15.28 3.72 13.61
C THR A 60 16.70 3.60 13.04
N ASP A 61 17.61 2.94 13.74
CA ASP A 61 18.98 2.69 13.27
C ASP A 61 19.03 1.74 12.05
N ALA A 62 17.99 0.96 11.83
CA ALA A 62 17.90 0.02 10.70
C ALA A 62 17.47 0.72 9.40
N ILE A 63 17.02 1.96 9.45
CA ILE A 63 16.57 2.72 8.28
C ILE A 63 17.77 2.97 7.33
N PRO A 64 17.70 2.50 6.07
CA PRO A 64 18.77 2.73 5.10
C PRO A 64 18.97 4.24 4.88
N LYS A 65 20.21 4.72 5.03
CA LYS A 65 20.51 6.12 4.74
C LYS A 65 20.22 6.41 3.26
N PRO A 66 19.59 7.55 2.93
CA PRO A 66 19.25 7.92 1.54
C PRO A 66 20.43 7.86 0.57
N GLU A 67 21.63 8.10 1.08
CA GLU A 67 22.89 8.10 0.33
C GLU A 67 23.37 6.69 -0.08
N SER A 68 22.80 5.63 0.52
CA SER A 68 23.24 4.25 0.29
C SER A 68 22.60 3.59 -0.92
N LEU A 69 21.52 4.15 -1.46
CA LEU A 69 20.78 3.60 -2.59
C LEU A 69 20.68 4.62 -3.73
N SER A 70 21.19 4.25 -4.91
CA SER A 70 20.96 5.03 -6.13
C SER A 70 19.47 5.04 -6.51
N PRO A 71 19.01 6.04 -7.28
CA PRO A 71 17.62 6.07 -7.77
C PRO A 71 17.22 4.83 -8.58
N GLU A 72 18.19 4.20 -9.27
CA GLU A 72 18.00 2.97 -10.03
C GLU A 72 17.84 1.77 -9.12
N GLU A 73 18.67 1.65 -8.10
CA GLU A 73 18.53 0.60 -7.07
C GLU A 73 17.21 0.70 -6.31
N ARG A 74 16.73 1.91 -6.02
CA ARG A 74 15.39 2.12 -5.41
C ARG A 74 14.26 1.68 -6.35
N LYS A 75 14.41 1.91 -7.65
CA LYS A 75 13.42 1.56 -8.67
C LYS A 75 13.35 0.06 -8.92
N ASP A 76 14.50 -0.62 -8.88
CA ASP A 76 14.64 -2.05 -9.15
C ASP A 76 14.40 -2.91 -7.89
N ARG A 77 14.45 -2.35 -6.70
CA ARG A 77 14.03 -3.01 -5.47
C ARG A 77 12.50 -3.07 -5.36
N LEU A 78 11.88 -3.79 -6.25
CA LEU A 78 10.60 -4.44 -6.00
C LEU A 78 10.87 -5.67 -5.12
N VAL A 79 11.34 -5.41 -3.89
CA VAL A 79 11.52 -6.48 -2.93
C VAL A 79 10.14 -6.96 -2.55
N THR A 80 9.87 -8.21 -2.79
CA THR A 80 8.66 -8.83 -2.25
C THR A 80 8.82 -8.99 -0.73
N PRO A 81 7.77 -9.00 0.06
CA PRO A 81 7.88 -9.25 1.51
C PRO A 81 8.66 -10.53 1.84
N ALA A 82 8.64 -11.52 0.96
CA ALA A 82 9.44 -12.75 1.09
C ALA A 82 10.95 -12.52 1.02
N GLU A 83 11.41 -11.47 0.37
CA GLU A 83 12.83 -11.17 0.14
C GLU A 83 13.34 -10.06 1.06
N ALA A 84 12.44 -9.26 1.67
CA ALA A 84 12.81 -8.21 2.60
C ALA A 84 12.91 -8.78 4.01
N PRO A 85 14.08 -8.74 4.67
CA PRO A 85 14.26 -9.24 6.02
C PRO A 85 13.57 -8.37 7.08
N SER A 86 13.28 -7.09 6.78
CA SER A 86 12.66 -6.17 7.74
C SER A 86 11.80 -5.10 7.04
N VAL A 87 10.91 -4.44 7.82
CA VAL A 87 10.09 -3.31 7.33
C VAL A 87 10.97 -2.19 6.74
N PRO A 88 12.06 -1.73 7.40
CA PRO A 88 12.92 -0.70 6.83
C PRO A 88 13.57 -1.09 5.50
N GLU A 89 13.86 -2.38 5.28
CA GLU A 89 14.42 -2.84 4.01
C GLU A 89 13.37 -2.95 2.90
N LEU A 90 12.12 -3.24 3.26
CA LEU A 90 10.99 -3.20 2.34
C LEU A 90 10.69 -1.76 1.89
N CYS A 91 10.75 -0.81 2.81
CA CYS A 91 10.40 0.59 2.61
C CYS A 91 11.58 1.40 2.01
N THR A 92 11.87 1.16 0.73
CA THR A 92 13.06 1.71 0.04
C THR A 92 13.05 3.23 -0.15
N TYR A 93 11.89 3.90 0.01
CA TYR A 93 11.73 5.36 -0.05
C TYR A 93 11.64 5.99 1.33
N LEU A 94 11.85 5.23 2.39
CA LEU A 94 11.85 5.73 3.75
C LEU A 94 12.97 6.77 3.92
N ILE A 95 12.61 7.93 4.45
CA ILE A 95 13.55 9.02 4.74
C ILE A 95 13.77 9.03 6.24
N PRO A 96 15.01 8.83 6.72
CA PRO A 96 15.29 8.92 8.15
C PRO A 96 14.92 10.30 8.67
N ASP A 97 14.10 10.35 9.71
CA ASP A 97 13.81 11.59 10.43
C ASP A 97 14.77 11.69 11.62
N GLU A 98 15.36 12.87 11.82
CA GLU A 98 16.21 13.15 12.99
C GLU A 98 15.36 13.48 14.24
N GLU A 99 14.11 13.91 14.02
CA GLU A 99 13.13 14.16 15.07
C GLU A 99 12.08 13.03 15.03
N THR A 100 12.32 11.96 15.75
CA THR A 100 11.27 10.97 16.02
C THR A 100 10.18 11.68 16.83
N GLY A 101 9.03 11.92 16.19
CA GLY A 101 7.84 12.39 16.87
C GLY A 101 7.37 11.35 17.90
N ASP A 102 6.37 11.72 18.71
CA ASP A 102 5.68 10.75 19.55
C ASP A 102 4.99 9.71 18.64
N ALA A 103 5.69 8.62 18.32
CA ALA A 103 5.11 7.53 17.57
C ALA A 103 3.98 6.90 18.41
N PRO A 104 2.84 6.58 17.81
CA PRO A 104 1.79 5.88 18.54
C PRO A 104 2.31 4.50 18.96
N GLU A 105 2.23 4.22 20.25
CA GLU A 105 2.49 2.88 20.76
C GLU A 105 1.38 1.93 20.29
N PHE A 106 1.74 0.73 19.89
CA PHE A 106 0.80 -0.36 19.65
C PHE A 106 1.35 -1.65 20.24
N ASP A 107 0.48 -2.43 20.87
CA ASP A 107 0.86 -3.71 21.50
C ASP A 107 0.76 -4.89 20.52
N HIS A 108 -0.05 -4.74 19.47
CA HIS A 108 -0.29 -5.81 18.52
C HIS A 108 -0.62 -5.24 17.11
N PRO A 109 -0.18 -5.89 16.01
CA PRO A 109 -0.45 -5.42 14.66
C PRO A 109 -1.93 -5.22 14.31
N GLU A 110 -2.86 -5.87 14.98
CA GLU A 110 -4.31 -5.64 14.84
C GLU A 110 -4.74 -4.20 15.13
N GLU A 111 -3.97 -3.47 15.92
CA GLU A 111 -4.28 -2.08 16.27
C GLU A 111 -3.93 -1.09 15.17
N LEU A 112 -3.11 -1.50 14.23
CA LEU A 112 -2.74 -0.67 13.08
C LEU A 112 -3.84 -0.69 12.03
N SER A 113 -4.48 0.45 11.79
CA SER A 113 -5.52 0.59 10.78
C SER A 113 -5.11 1.58 9.69
N VAL A 114 -5.22 1.15 8.45
CA VAL A 114 -4.99 1.98 7.27
C VAL A 114 -6.31 2.18 6.54
N ILE A 115 -6.72 3.42 6.38
CA ILE A 115 -7.89 3.79 5.59
C ILE A 115 -7.48 4.59 4.36
N ASP A 116 -7.93 4.15 3.19
CA ASP A 116 -7.86 4.92 1.96
C ASP A 116 -9.25 5.42 1.59
N PRO A 117 -9.55 6.72 1.78
CA PRO A 117 -10.89 7.29 1.57
C PRO A 117 -11.24 7.53 0.10
N ALA A 118 -10.31 7.28 -0.82
CA ALA A 118 -10.49 7.38 -2.27
C ALA A 118 -9.68 6.27 -2.96
N CYS A 119 -9.96 5.02 -2.56
CA CYS A 119 -9.07 3.89 -2.81
C CYS A 119 -8.90 3.51 -4.29
N GLY A 120 -9.79 3.96 -5.17
CA GLY A 120 -9.73 3.63 -6.58
C GLY A 120 -9.65 2.11 -6.79
N SER A 121 -8.67 1.68 -7.58
CA SER A 121 -8.38 0.25 -7.78
C SER A 121 -7.49 -0.38 -6.69
N GLY A 122 -7.21 0.35 -5.59
CA GLY A 122 -6.55 -0.17 -4.40
C GLY A 122 -5.02 -0.11 -4.42
N HIS A 123 -4.40 0.76 -5.20
CA HIS A 123 -2.93 0.81 -5.29
C HIS A 123 -2.24 1.08 -3.94
N PHE A 124 -2.77 2.02 -3.15
CA PHE A 124 -2.25 2.28 -1.80
C PHE A 124 -2.49 1.08 -0.87
N LEU A 125 -3.70 0.52 -0.89
CA LEU A 125 -4.03 -0.63 -0.05
C LEU A 125 -3.21 -1.87 -0.41
N LEU A 126 -2.92 -2.09 -1.70
CA LEU A 126 -2.06 -3.19 -2.15
C LEU A 126 -0.63 -3.07 -1.63
N TYR A 127 -0.10 -1.86 -1.56
CA TYR A 127 1.24 -1.66 -1.03
C TYR A 127 1.26 -1.59 0.50
N ALA A 128 0.26 -0.98 1.12
CA ALA A 128 0.09 -1.04 2.58
C ALA A 128 -0.04 -2.49 3.08
N PHE A 129 -0.69 -3.36 2.28
CA PHE A 129 -0.74 -4.79 2.57
C PHE A 129 0.65 -5.40 2.70
N ASP A 130 1.60 -5.07 1.80
CA ASP A 130 2.98 -5.60 1.86
C ASP A 130 3.70 -5.16 3.14
N ILE A 131 3.54 -3.90 3.54
CA ILE A 131 4.14 -3.38 4.77
C ILE A 131 3.52 -4.06 6.00
N LEU A 132 2.18 -4.15 6.06
CA LEU A 132 1.45 -4.77 7.17
C LEU A 132 1.74 -6.27 7.28
N GLU A 133 1.81 -6.99 6.16
CA GLU A 133 2.19 -8.41 6.17
C GLU A 133 3.56 -8.60 6.82
N ARG A 134 4.51 -7.70 6.51
CA ARG A 134 5.83 -7.74 7.12
C ARG A 134 5.80 -7.39 8.61
N ILE A 135 5.03 -6.38 9.03
CA ILE A 135 4.84 -6.05 10.44
C ILE A 135 4.29 -7.24 11.22
N TRP A 136 3.24 -7.89 10.70
CA TRP A 136 2.70 -9.11 11.30
C TRP A 136 3.73 -10.22 11.44
N TRP A 137 4.57 -10.39 10.40
CA TRP A 137 5.63 -11.39 10.42
C TRP A 137 6.70 -11.12 11.47
N GLU A 138 7.07 -9.86 11.69
CA GLU A 138 8.08 -9.48 12.67
C GLU A 138 7.55 -9.52 14.10
N GLU A 139 6.28 -9.15 14.31
CA GLU A 139 5.69 -8.99 15.64
C GLU A 139 4.96 -10.23 16.16
N THR A 140 4.75 -11.25 15.34
CA THR A 140 3.98 -12.44 15.76
C THR A 140 4.72 -13.73 15.44
N ASN A 141 4.27 -14.82 16.06
CA ASN A 141 4.74 -16.17 15.76
C ASN A 141 3.74 -16.95 14.88
N LEU A 142 2.93 -16.25 14.09
CA LEU A 142 1.99 -16.88 13.17
C LEU A 142 2.72 -17.49 11.99
N ASP A 143 2.13 -18.56 11.43
CA ASP A 143 2.58 -19.06 10.15
C ASP A 143 2.32 -18.02 9.06
N ARG A 144 3.25 -17.84 8.13
CA ARG A 144 3.13 -16.86 7.05
C ARG A 144 1.84 -17.01 6.25
N ALA A 145 1.35 -18.24 6.09
CA ALA A 145 0.11 -18.53 5.41
C ALA A 145 -1.13 -17.92 6.11
N GLU A 146 -1.08 -17.69 7.43
CA GLU A 146 -2.19 -17.12 8.20
C GLU A 146 -2.21 -15.58 8.15
N ILE A 147 -1.06 -14.95 7.99
CA ILE A 147 -0.88 -13.49 8.05
C ILE A 147 -1.73 -12.75 7.01
N PRO A 148 -1.80 -13.14 5.72
CA PRO A 148 -2.59 -12.44 4.71
C PRO A 148 -4.06 -12.25 5.08
N ALA A 149 -4.65 -13.25 5.71
CA ALA A 149 -6.04 -13.18 6.17
C ALA A 149 -6.19 -12.16 7.31
N LYS A 150 -5.24 -12.13 8.24
CA LYS A 150 -5.22 -11.17 9.36
C LYS A 150 -5.11 -9.73 8.89
N VAL A 151 -4.24 -9.44 7.94
CA VAL A 151 -4.09 -8.10 7.33
C VAL A 151 -5.40 -7.65 6.70
N LEU A 152 -6.09 -8.50 5.95
CA LEU A 152 -7.38 -8.15 5.34
C LEU A 152 -8.51 -7.97 6.36
N GLU A 153 -8.49 -8.72 7.46
CA GLU A 153 -9.54 -8.70 8.48
C GLU A 153 -9.43 -7.47 9.39
N HIS A 154 -8.21 -7.06 9.75
CA HIS A 154 -8.00 -6.09 10.82
C HIS A 154 -7.47 -4.73 10.37
N ASN A 155 -6.67 -4.69 9.29
CA ASN A 155 -5.83 -3.52 9.06
C ASN A 155 -6.27 -2.63 7.89
N LEU A 156 -6.91 -3.18 6.83
CA LEU A 156 -7.13 -2.45 5.59
C LEU A 156 -8.58 -2.04 5.39
N TYR A 157 -8.79 -0.75 5.17
CA TYR A 157 -10.11 -0.17 4.90
C TYR A 157 -10.03 0.73 3.66
N GLY A 158 -10.91 0.48 2.69
CA GLY A 158 -11.00 1.28 1.46
C GLY A 158 -12.40 1.82 1.26
N VAL A 159 -12.50 3.08 0.90
CA VAL A 159 -13.76 3.74 0.52
C VAL A 159 -13.57 4.40 -0.83
N ASP A 160 -14.55 4.32 -1.69
CA ASP A 160 -14.57 5.04 -2.96
C ASP A 160 -16.01 5.44 -3.33
N ILE A 161 -16.16 6.55 -4.05
CA ILE A 161 -17.46 7.01 -4.55
C ILE A 161 -17.95 6.10 -5.69
N ASP A 162 -17.05 5.52 -6.46
CA ASP A 162 -17.37 4.54 -7.52
C ASP A 162 -17.33 3.11 -6.98
N LEU A 163 -18.50 2.49 -6.88
CA LEU A 163 -18.63 1.11 -6.44
C LEU A 163 -17.77 0.13 -7.25
N ARG A 164 -17.59 0.38 -8.55
CA ARG A 164 -16.75 -0.49 -9.41
C ARG A 164 -15.29 -0.42 -9.01
N SER A 165 -14.80 0.77 -8.65
CA SER A 165 -13.46 0.97 -8.13
C SER A 165 -13.24 0.21 -6.82
N SER A 166 -14.17 0.32 -5.87
CA SER A 166 -14.11 -0.43 -4.60
C SER A 166 -14.13 -1.94 -4.84
N GLN A 167 -14.98 -2.43 -5.75
CA GLN A 167 -15.00 -3.86 -6.12
C GLN A 167 -13.69 -4.32 -6.76
N LEU A 168 -13.08 -3.48 -7.61
CA LEU A 168 -11.79 -3.76 -8.23
C LEU A 168 -10.66 -3.79 -7.19
N SER A 169 -10.68 -2.88 -6.23
CA SER A 169 -9.74 -2.87 -5.10
C SER A 169 -9.80 -4.18 -4.32
N ALA A 170 -11.01 -4.60 -3.92
CA ALA A 170 -11.21 -5.87 -3.23
C ALA A 170 -10.77 -7.07 -4.10
N PHE A 171 -11.09 -7.04 -5.40
CA PHE A 171 -10.67 -8.07 -6.35
C PHE A 171 -9.15 -8.14 -6.53
N ASN A 172 -8.43 -7.04 -6.41
CA ASN A 172 -6.97 -7.02 -6.47
C ASN A 172 -6.31 -7.51 -5.17
N LEU A 173 -6.90 -7.17 -4.01
CA LEU A 173 -6.38 -7.59 -2.69
C LEU A 173 -6.56 -9.09 -2.44
N TYR A 174 -7.70 -9.65 -2.78
CA TYR A 174 -8.01 -11.05 -2.49
C TYR A 174 -7.04 -12.04 -3.16
N PRO A 175 -6.76 -11.99 -4.48
CA PRO A 175 -5.78 -12.89 -5.10
C PRO A 175 -4.36 -12.69 -4.54
N LYS A 176 -3.98 -11.45 -4.21
CA LYS A 176 -2.68 -11.16 -3.59
C LYS A 176 -2.54 -11.90 -2.26
N ALA A 177 -3.51 -11.75 -1.38
CA ALA A 177 -3.53 -12.43 -0.09
C ALA A 177 -3.54 -13.96 -0.25
N ARG A 178 -4.35 -14.49 -1.17
CA ARG A 178 -4.43 -15.90 -1.44
C ARG A 178 -3.12 -16.48 -1.97
N THR A 179 -2.47 -15.80 -2.91
CA THR A 179 -1.19 -16.25 -3.47
C THR A 179 -0.12 -16.35 -2.39
N LEU A 180 -0.06 -15.38 -1.46
CA LEU A 180 0.89 -15.41 -0.36
C LEU A 180 0.58 -16.56 0.63
N ALA A 181 -0.70 -16.81 0.91
CA ALA A 181 -1.11 -17.93 1.77
C ALA A 181 -0.81 -19.32 1.16
N GLU A 182 -0.83 -19.45 -0.18
CA GLU A 182 -0.62 -20.72 -0.88
C GLU A 182 0.87 -21.03 -1.18
N HIS A 183 1.76 -20.02 -1.14
CA HIS A 183 3.17 -20.21 -1.54
C HIS A 183 4.07 -20.92 -0.51
N GLU A 184 3.61 -21.16 0.70
CA GLU A 184 4.39 -21.84 1.73
C GLU A 184 4.10 -23.35 1.90
N ASP A 185 3.18 -23.90 1.11
CA ASP A 185 2.90 -25.35 1.10
C ASP A 185 3.83 -26.16 0.15
N GLY A 186 4.97 -25.59 -0.29
CA GLY A 186 5.87 -26.20 -1.25
C GLY A 186 7.28 -26.47 -0.73
#